data_dc30dcdfbebd97cbe08b310f76eeb679
#
_entry.id   dc30dcdfbebd97cbe08b310f76eeb679
#
_cell.length_a   1.000
_cell.length_b   1.000
_cell.length_c   1.000
_cell.angle_alpha   90.00
_cell.angle_beta   90.00
_cell.angle_gamma   90.00
#
_symmetry.space_group_name_H-M   'P 1'
#
loop_
_entity.id
_entity.type
_entity.pdbx_description
1 polymer ?
#
loop_
_entity_poly.entity_id
_entity_poly.type
_entity_poly.pdbx_seq_one_letter_code
_entity_poly.pdbx_strand_id
1 'polypeptide(L)'
;MQSFVAYGLEGFPLIRAGDNVPKIIVGVCRDNGLDIEDHDVIVVAQKIFSKAERRILRLEDIVPSKKAKKLSKVTGKDPRFVELVLRESKTVLKASREILLVKDRRGFVCINAGIDKSNIEGEENFALLPENPDHSARKCRLAIQKLTGKSVAVIICDTYSRPFRRGQVNFAIGVSGIDLFRDYRGKRDLFGHVLRVKNVAVVDEIAAAAELLIGQGAEAIPVVIIRGLEESVEVREDGSVSELTISEDEDLFRGVL
;
A
#
# COMPACT_ATOMS: atom_id res chain seq x y z
N MET A 1 27.44 12.64 -8.01
CA MET A 1 26.29 13.13 -7.20
C MET A 1 25.21 12.08 -7.35
N GLN A 2 24.72 11.51 -6.25
CA GLN A 2 23.59 10.59 -6.26
C GLN A 2 22.30 11.40 -6.17
N SER A 3 21.30 11.07 -6.98
CA SER A 3 19.99 11.74 -6.98
C SER A 3 18.93 10.75 -7.49
N PHE A 4 17.71 10.96 -7.11
CA PHE A 4 16.55 10.31 -7.72
C PHE A 4 15.50 11.38 -8.06
N VAL A 5 14.58 11.04 -8.98
CA VAL A 5 13.49 11.91 -9.39
C VAL A 5 12.17 11.17 -9.25
N ALA A 6 11.13 11.87 -8.79
CA ALA A 6 9.77 11.36 -8.72
C ALA A 6 8.88 12.14 -9.71
N TYR A 7 8.15 11.42 -10.57
CA TYR A 7 7.22 11.97 -11.57
C TYR A 7 5.81 11.54 -11.20
N GLY A 8 4.97 12.48 -10.79
CA GLY A 8 3.53 12.24 -10.59
C GLY A 8 2.81 12.24 -11.93
N LEU A 9 2.03 11.21 -12.22
CA LEU A 9 1.30 11.10 -13.48
C LEU A 9 -0.01 11.86 -13.41
N GLU A 10 -0.08 13.00 -14.09
CA GLU A 10 -1.29 13.82 -14.20
C GLU A 10 -2.28 13.28 -15.25
N GLY A 11 -3.55 13.69 -15.14
CA GLY A 11 -4.59 13.28 -16.08
C GLY A 11 -4.99 11.80 -15.98
N PHE A 12 -4.75 11.17 -14.82
CA PHE A 12 -5.10 9.78 -14.63
C PHE A 12 -6.63 9.60 -14.66
N PRO A 13 -7.18 8.67 -15.47
CA PRO A 13 -8.62 8.51 -15.60
C PRO A 13 -9.25 7.91 -14.33
N LEU A 14 -10.55 8.12 -14.13
CA LEU A 14 -11.32 7.44 -13.10
C LEU A 14 -11.37 5.94 -13.39
N ILE A 15 -10.77 5.14 -12.53
CA ILE A 15 -10.71 3.69 -12.67
C ILE A 15 -12.07 3.06 -12.33
N ARG A 16 -12.48 2.09 -13.16
CA ARG A 16 -13.68 1.28 -13.04
C ARG A 16 -13.34 -0.20 -12.90
N ALA A 17 -14.31 -0.97 -12.45
CA ALA A 17 -14.19 -2.41 -12.32
C ALA A 17 -13.87 -3.10 -13.66
N GLY A 18 -12.77 -3.85 -13.70
CA GLY A 18 -12.29 -4.55 -14.89
C GLY A 18 -11.32 -3.77 -15.78
N ASP A 19 -11.00 -2.51 -15.43
CA ASP A 19 -10.03 -1.71 -16.17
C ASP A 19 -8.64 -2.35 -16.19
N ASN A 20 -7.95 -2.18 -17.31
CA ASN A 20 -6.60 -2.67 -17.49
C ASN A 20 -5.58 -1.65 -16.97
N VAL A 21 -5.33 -1.69 -15.66
CA VAL A 21 -4.44 -0.75 -14.96
C VAL A 21 -3.06 -0.62 -15.62
N PRO A 22 -2.33 -1.70 -15.97
CA PRO A 22 -1.03 -1.59 -16.63
C PRO A 22 -1.08 -0.81 -17.94
N LYS A 23 -2.10 -1.08 -18.77
CA LYS A 23 -2.27 -0.38 -20.05
C LYS A 23 -2.57 1.12 -19.86
N ILE A 24 -3.36 1.45 -18.83
CA ILE A 24 -3.66 2.83 -18.47
C ILE A 24 -2.39 3.54 -17.99
N ILE A 25 -1.60 2.93 -17.10
CA ILE A 25 -0.33 3.51 -16.64
C ILE A 25 0.59 3.84 -17.81
N VAL A 26 0.83 2.88 -18.72
CA VAL A 26 1.68 3.09 -19.90
C VAL A 26 1.12 4.19 -20.81
N GLY A 27 -0.20 4.25 -20.97
CA GLY A 27 -0.86 5.32 -21.75
C GLY A 27 -0.64 6.70 -21.14
N VAL A 28 -0.94 6.84 -19.83
CA VAL A 28 -0.77 8.11 -19.10
C VAL A 28 0.70 8.55 -19.04
N CYS A 29 1.66 7.62 -18.92
CA CYS A 29 3.08 7.98 -19.06
C CYS A 29 3.36 8.68 -20.38
N ARG A 30 2.88 8.14 -21.50
CA ARG A 30 3.07 8.74 -22.83
C ARG A 30 2.39 10.10 -22.93
N ASP A 31 1.18 10.25 -22.40
CA ASP A 31 0.42 11.51 -22.42
C ASP A 31 1.13 12.59 -21.59
N ASN A 32 1.91 12.19 -20.56
CA ASN A 32 2.77 13.08 -19.79
C ASN A 32 4.17 13.29 -20.41
N GLY A 33 4.45 12.74 -21.60
CA GLY A 33 5.77 12.83 -22.24
C GLY A 33 6.86 12.07 -21.51
N LEU A 34 6.51 11.07 -20.71
CA LEU A 34 7.43 10.26 -19.89
C LEU A 34 7.50 8.84 -20.44
N ASP A 35 8.63 8.44 -20.98
CA ASP A 35 8.89 7.05 -21.32
C ASP A 35 9.28 6.25 -20.06
N ILE A 36 8.73 5.05 -19.93
CA ILE A 36 9.13 4.10 -18.88
C ILE A 36 10.52 3.54 -19.24
N GLU A 37 11.42 3.54 -18.27
CA GLU A 37 12.80 3.06 -18.42
C GLU A 37 13.06 1.82 -17.55
N ASP A 38 14.19 1.14 -17.83
CA ASP A 38 14.63 0.06 -16.98
C ASP A 38 14.96 0.59 -15.58
N HIS A 39 14.65 -0.17 -14.54
CA HIS A 39 14.81 0.16 -13.13
C HIS A 39 13.87 1.25 -12.57
N ASP A 40 12.92 1.75 -13.36
CA ASP A 40 11.87 2.60 -12.80
C ASP A 40 11.07 1.85 -11.72
N VAL A 41 10.79 2.54 -10.62
CA VAL A 41 9.88 2.06 -9.58
C VAL A 41 8.52 2.75 -9.73
N ILE A 42 7.50 1.99 -10.04
CA ILE A 42 6.13 2.46 -10.26
C ILE A 42 5.36 2.31 -8.97
N VAL A 43 5.09 3.41 -8.28
CA VAL A 43 4.30 3.43 -7.04
C VAL A 43 2.85 3.75 -7.36
N VAL A 44 1.94 2.91 -6.90
CA VAL A 44 0.50 3.00 -7.21
C VAL A 44 -0.32 3.01 -5.94
N ALA A 45 -1.19 4.00 -5.78
CA ALA A 45 -2.16 4.03 -4.69
C ALA A 45 -3.11 2.82 -4.77
N GLN A 46 -3.34 2.14 -3.64
CA GLN A 46 -4.11 0.89 -3.57
C GLN A 46 -5.50 0.98 -4.21
N LYS A 47 -6.15 2.14 -4.12
CA LYS A 47 -7.51 2.35 -4.64
C LYS A 47 -7.65 2.10 -6.14
N ILE A 48 -6.58 2.26 -6.90
CA ILE A 48 -6.53 1.94 -8.34
C ILE A 48 -6.82 0.46 -8.53
N PHE A 49 -6.12 -0.41 -7.80
CA PHE A 49 -6.35 -1.85 -7.86
C PHE A 49 -7.66 -2.25 -7.20
N SER A 50 -8.04 -1.65 -6.07
CA SER A 50 -9.31 -1.92 -5.41
C SER A 50 -10.51 -1.67 -6.33
N LYS A 51 -10.49 -0.58 -7.09
CA LYS A 51 -11.54 -0.28 -8.09
C LYS A 51 -11.50 -1.28 -9.25
N ALA A 52 -10.34 -1.49 -9.87
CA ALA A 52 -10.19 -2.39 -11.01
C ALA A 52 -10.55 -3.85 -10.67
N GLU A 53 -10.23 -4.31 -9.47
CA GLU A 53 -10.44 -5.68 -8.97
C GLU A 53 -11.80 -5.89 -8.29
N ARG A 54 -12.74 -4.94 -8.44
CA ARG A 54 -14.10 -5.01 -7.89
C ARG A 54 -14.15 -5.11 -6.37
N ARG A 55 -13.23 -4.43 -5.68
CA ARG A 55 -13.16 -4.38 -4.21
C ARG A 55 -13.92 -3.18 -3.63
N ILE A 56 -14.90 -2.64 -4.36
CA ILE A 56 -15.82 -1.62 -3.88
C ILE A 56 -17.11 -2.31 -3.45
N LEU A 57 -17.52 -2.10 -2.20
CA LEU A 57 -18.75 -2.68 -1.64
C LEU A 57 -19.67 -1.58 -1.14
N ARG A 58 -20.99 -1.83 -1.22
CA ARG A 58 -22.05 -0.96 -0.71
C ARG A 58 -22.47 -1.44 0.66
N LEU A 59 -22.63 -0.52 1.61
CA LEU A 59 -23.09 -0.88 2.96
C LEU A 59 -24.50 -1.46 2.97
N GLU A 60 -25.37 -1.07 2.05
CA GLU A 60 -26.74 -1.59 1.96
C GLU A 60 -26.79 -3.11 1.72
N ASP A 61 -25.74 -3.68 1.09
CA ASP A 61 -25.64 -5.11 0.81
C ASP A 61 -25.11 -5.91 2.02
N ILE A 62 -24.81 -5.24 3.14
CA ILE A 62 -24.15 -5.86 4.28
C ILE A 62 -25.15 -6.10 5.43
N VAL A 63 -25.30 -7.37 5.80
CA VAL A 63 -26.08 -7.77 6.98
C VAL A 63 -25.12 -7.92 8.18
N PRO A 64 -25.26 -7.09 9.24
CA PRO A 64 -24.37 -7.12 10.37
C PRO A 64 -24.63 -8.30 11.31
N SER A 65 -23.58 -9.00 11.70
CA SER A 65 -23.58 -10.08 12.69
C SER A 65 -23.83 -9.54 14.11
N LYS A 66 -24.12 -10.45 15.04
CA LYS A 66 -24.25 -10.11 16.49
C LYS A 66 -22.93 -9.49 17.02
N LYS A 67 -21.78 -9.97 16.56
CA LYS A 67 -20.45 -9.43 16.92
C LYS A 67 -20.28 -8.00 16.42
N ALA A 68 -20.64 -7.73 15.16
CA ALA A 68 -20.60 -6.39 14.58
C ALA A 68 -21.49 -5.41 15.34
N LYS A 69 -22.72 -5.79 15.67
CA LYS A 69 -23.65 -4.98 16.47
C LYS A 69 -23.11 -4.67 17.88
N LYS A 70 -22.41 -5.62 18.53
CA LYS A 70 -21.76 -5.40 19.83
C LYS A 70 -20.61 -4.40 19.72
N LEU A 71 -19.72 -4.56 18.76
CA LEU A 71 -18.58 -3.67 18.53
C LEU A 71 -19.01 -2.28 18.05
N SER A 72 -20.07 -2.19 17.27
CA SER A 72 -20.69 -0.92 16.86
C SER A 72 -21.07 -0.04 18.06
N LYS A 73 -21.62 -0.63 19.14
CA LYS A 73 -21.96 0.10 20.38
C LYS A 73 -20.71 0.68 21.08
N VAL A 74 -19.58 0.01 20.96
CA VAL A 74 -18.30 0.46 21.54
C VAL A 74 -17.65 1.54 20.68
N THR A 75 -17.68 1.34 19.37
CA THR A 75 -16.96 2.21 18.42
C THR A 75 -17.80 3.41 17.97
N GLY A 76 -19.12 3.37 18.09
CA GLY A 76 -20.02 4.38 17.51
C GLY A 76 -20.18 4.28 16.00
N LYS A 77 -19.54 3.30 15.34
CA LYS A 77 -19.59 3.11 13.88
C LYS A 77 -20.83 2.35 13.45
N ASP A 78 -21.26 2.54 12.18
CA ASP A 78 -22.33 1.75 11.57
C ASP A 78 -22.04 0.24 11.71
N PRO A 79 -22.99 -0.56 12.20
CA PRO A 79 -22.79 -2.00 12.39
C PRO A 79 -22.50 -2.74 11.07
N ARG A 80 -22.98 -2.24 9.91
CA ARG A 80 -22.68 -2.79 8.59
C ARG A 80 -21.22 -2.55 8.23
N PHE A 81 -20.69 -1.35 8.51
CA PHE A 81 -19.27 -1.03 8.33
C PHE A 81 -18.39 -1.89 9.24
N VAL A 82 -18.77 -2.04 10.52
CA VAL A 82 -18.05 -2.93 11.44
C VAL A 82 -18.05 -4.38 10.93
N GLU A 83 -19.12 -4.84 10.32
CA GLU A 83 -19.18 -6.17 9.70
C GLU A 83 -18.17 -6.30 8.55
N LEU A 84 -18.06 -5.27 7.69
CA LEU A 84 -17.02 -5.26 6.63
C LEU A 84 -15.61 -5.37 7.21
N VAL A 85 -15.32 -4.59 8.25
CA VAL A 85 -14.02 -4.66 8.94
C VAL A 85 -13.78 -6.06 9.49
N LEU A 86 -14.76 -6.68 10.11
CA LEU A 86 -14.64 -8.05 10.65
C LEU A 86 -14.39 -9.09 9.54
N ARG A 87 -15.04 -8.95 8.38
CA ARG A 87 -14.82 -9.84 7.22
C ARG A 87 -13.40 -9.75 6.66
N GLU A 88 -12.78 -8.57 6.72
CA GLU A 88 -11.41 -8.33 6.25
C GLU A 88 -10.35 -8.57 7.34
N SER A 89 -10.75 -8.98 8.55
CA SER A 89 -9.86 -9.15 9.69
C SER A 89 -9.66 -10.60 10.09
N LYS A 90 -8.45 -10.96 10.53
CA LYS A 90 -8.15 -12.18 11.28
C LYS A 90 -8.52 -12.02 12.76
N THR A 91 -8.12 -10.89 13.35
CA THR A 91 -8.28 -10.63 14.79
C THR A 91 -8.58 -9.16 15.04
N VAL A 92 -9.48 -8.88 15.98
CA VAL A 92 -9.70 -7.55 16.55
C VAL A 92 -8.74 -7.40 17.73
N LEU A 93 -7.82 -6.46 17.65
CA LEU A 93 -6.84 -6.19 18.69
C LEU A 93 -7.40 -5.21 19.73
N LYS A 94 -8.07 -4.14 19.27
CA LYS A 94 -8.64 -3.13 20.16
C LYS A 94 -9.87 -2.47 19.52
N ALA A 95 -10.89 -2.25 20.32
CA ALA A 95 -12.05 -1.45 19.93
C ALA A 95 -12.24 -0.31 20.94
N SER A 96 -12.31 0.92 20.46
CA SER A 96 -12.61 2.12 21.24
C SER A 96 -13.41 3.09 20.39
N ARG A 97 -13.84 4.23 20.96
CA ARG A 97 -14.61 5.22 20.21
C ARG A 97 -13.88 5.60 18.92
N GLU A 98 -14.58 5.51 17.78
CA GLU A 98 -14.11 5.81 16.43
C GLU A 98 -12.99 4.87 15.88
N ILE A 99 -12.45 3.95 16.72
CA ILE A 99 -11.28 3.14 16.35
C ILE A 99 -11.62 1.66 16.46
N LEU A 100 -11.32 0.91 15.39
CA LEU A 100 -11.29 -0.54 15.38
C LEU A 100 -9.93 -0.98 14.84
N LEU A 101 -8.99 -1.27 15.76
CA LEU A 101 -7.66 -1.76 15.44
C LEU A 101 -7.72 -3.27 15.24
N VAL A 102 -7.25 -3.73 14.10
CA VAL A 102 -7.32 -5.14 13.72
C VAL A 102 -6.00 -5.63 13.12
N LYS A 103 -5.78 -6.94 13.19
CA LYS A 103 -4.88 -7.64 12.27
C LYS A 103 -5.72 -8.11 11.10
N ASP A 104 -5.48 -7.58 9.93
CA ASP A 104 -6.25 -7.88 8.73
C ASP A 104 -5.92 -9.28 8.16
N ARG A 105 -6.59 -9.71 7.09
CA ARG A 105 -6.37 -11.02 6.47
C ARG A 105 -4.98 -11.17 5.87
N ARG A 106 -4.33 -10.09 5.48
CA ARG A 106 -2.98 -10.04 4.89
C ARG A 106 -1.88 -10.06 5.96
N GLY A 107 -2.22 -9.73 7.21
CA GLY A 107 -1.30 -9.71 8.34
C GLY A 107 -0.96 -8.31 8.84
N PHE A 108 -1.47 -7.26 8.18
CA PHE A 108 -1.23 -5.87 8.60
C PHE A 108 -2.01 -5.51 9.85
N VAL A 109 -1.36 -4.83 10.78
CA VAL A 109 -2.04 -4.21 11.93
C VAL A 109 -2.44 -2.80 11.54
N CYS A 110 -3.74 -2.58 11.37
CA CYS A 110 -4.25 -1.33 10.85
C CYS A 110 -5.64 -0.98 11.42
N ILE A 111 -6.03 0.28 11.26
CA ILE A 111 -7.36 0.76 11.64
C ILE A 111 -8.36 0.35 10.55
N ASN A 112 -9.50 -0.20 10.97
CA ASN A 112 -10.62 -0.57 10.11
C ASN A 112 -10.24 -1.51 8.94
N ALA A 113 -9.21 -2.32 9.07
CA ALA A 113 -8.70 -3.24 8.03
C ALA A 113 -8.32 -2.52 6.71
N GLY A 114 -7.91 -1.25 6.75
CA GLY A 114 -7.61 -0.46 5.57
C GLY A 114 -8.83 -0.08 4.72
N ILE A 115 -10.06 -0.30 5.23
CA ILE A 115 -11.29 0.07 4.52
C ILE A 115 -11.46 1.58 4.53
N ASP A 116 -11.61 2.18 3.36
CA ASP A 116 -11.68 3.62 3.18
C ASP A 116 -12.86 4.03 2.27
N LYS A 117 -13.35 5.25 2.51
CA LYS A 117 -14.42 5.89 1.75
C LYS A 117 -13.91 7.03 0.86
N SER A 118 -12.73 7.58 1.15
CA SER A 118 -12.20 8.73 0.43
C SER A 118 -11.96 8.41 -1.06
N ASN A 119 -12.29 9.35 -1.94
CA ASN A 119 -12.16 9.20 -3.40
C ASN A 119 -12.89 7.97 -4.00
N ILE A 120 -14.00 7.54 -3.35
CA ILE A 120 -14.91 6.51 -3.83
C ILE A 120 -16.26 7.15 -4.14
N GLU A 121 -16.78 6.91 -5.34
CA GLU A 121 -18.08 7.42 -5.77
C GLU A 121 -19.21 6.76 -4.99
N GLY A 122 -20.20 7.55 -4.54
CA GLY A 122 -21.34 7.10 -3.77
C GLY A 122 -21.17 7.17 -2.25
N GLU A 123 -22.23 7.60 -1.55
CA GLU A 123 -22.17 7.87 -0.10
C GLU A 123 -21.99 6.62 0.76
N GLU A 124 -22.52 5.48 0.32
CA GLU A 124 -22.47 4.21 1.05
C GLU A 124 -21.46 3.20 0.49
N ASN A 125 -20.58 3.63 -0.43
CA ASN A 125 -19.55 2.80 -1.04
C ASN A 125 -18.23 2.90 -0.28
N PHE A 126 -17.56 1.75 -0.12
CA PHE A 126 -16.29 1.62 0.56
C PHE A 126 -15.32 0.77 -0.26
N ALA A 127 -14.07 1.22 -0.32
CA ALA A 127 -12.98 0.44 -0.89
C ALA A 127 -12.38 -0.49 0.16
N LEU A 128 -12.29 -1.75 -0.18
CA LEU A 128 -11.46 -2.73 0.52
C LEU A 128 -10.08 -2.77 -0.14
N LEU A 129 -9.05 -3.14 0.59
CA LEU A 129 -7.74 -3.39 0.00
C LEU A 129 -7.81 -4.52 -1.05
N PRO A 130 -6.92 -4.55 -2.04
CA PRO A 130 -6.77 -5.70 -2.94
C PRO A 130 -6.64 -7.00 -2.15
N GLU A 131 -7.18 -8.08 -2.65
CA GLU A 131 -7.19 -9.35 -1.91
C GLU A 131 -5.78 -9.88 -1.67
N ASN A 132 -4.95 -9.80 -2.70
CA ASN A 132 -3.52 -10.12 -2.65
C ASN A 132 -2.72 -9.02 -3.36
N PRO A 133 -2.27 -7.98 -2.65
CA PRO A 133 -1.57 -6.85 -3.25
C PRO A 133 -0.25 -7.23 -3.96
N ASP A 134 0.52 -8.19 -3.44
CA ASP A 134 1.74 -8.68 -4.11
C ASP A 134 1.42 -9.31 -5.47
N HIS A 135 0.33 -10.09 -5.54
CA HIS A 135 -0.14 -10.66 -6.80
C HIS A 135 -0.56 -9.58 -7.80
N SER A 136 -1.27 -8.56 -7.33
CA SER A 136 -1.68 -7.41 -8.14
C SER A 136 -0.47 -6.63 -8.65
N ALA A 137 0.52 -6.38 -7.79
CA ALA A 137 1.79 -5.73 -8.15
C ALA A 137 2.55 -6.55 -9.20
N ARG A 138 2.69 -7.86 -8.98
CA ARG A 138 3.38 -8.76 -9.92
C ARG A 138 2.69 -8.81 -11.28
N LYS A 139 1.38 -8.95 -11.31
CA LYS A 139 0.59 -8.96 -12.54
C LYS A 139 0.73 -7.65 -13.31
N CYS A 140 0.71 -6.52 -12.59
CA CYS A 140 0.92 -5.20 -13.15
C CYS A 140 2.33 -5.07 -13.75
N ARG A 141 3.37 -5.42 -13.00
CA ARG A 141 4.76 -5.37 -13.43
C ARG A 141 5.00 -6.17 -14.71
N LEU A 142 4.59 -7.43 -14.72
CA LEU A 142 4.78 -8.30 -15.90
C LEU A 142 4.02 -7.80 -17.14
N ALA A 143 2.84 -7.20 -16.94
CA ALA A 143 2.09 -6.60 -18.03
C ALA A 143 2.77 -5.33 -18.58
N ILE A 144 3.31 -4.47 -17.71
CA ILE A 144 4.09 -3.29 -18.13
C ILE A 144 5.34 -3.74 -18.89
N GLN A 145 6.08 -4.71 -18.38
CA GLN A 145 7.25 -5.28 -19.05
C GLN A 145 6.89 -5.80 -20.46
N LYS A 146 5.77 -6.49 -20.59
CA LYS A 146 5.28 -6.97 -21.91
C LYS A 146 4.92 -5.83 -22.85
N LEU A 147 4.38 -4.73 -22.35
CA LEU A 147 3.95 -3.57 -23.15
C LEU A 147 5.10 -2.67 -23.58
N THR A 148 6.15 -2.56 -22.78
CA THR A 148 7.23 -1.60 -22.95
C THR A 148 8.58 -2.24 -23.30
N GLY A 149 8.76 -3.52 -22.98
CA GLY A 149 10.06 -4.20 -23.03
C GLY A 149 10.99 -3.85 -21.87
N LYS A 150 10.53 -3.05 -20.88
CA LYS A 150 11.34 -2.51 -19.79
C LYS A 150 11.17 -3.32 -18.52
N SER A 151 12.28 -3.51 -17.79
CA SER A 151 12.30 -4.14 -16.48
C SER A 151 12.08 -3.08 -15.40
N VAL A 152 10.91 -3.15 -14.74
CA VAL A 152 10.49 -2.18 -13.72
C VAL A 152 10.15 -2.88 -12.41
N ALA A 153 10.08 -2.12 -11.32
CA ALA A 153 9.46 -2.55 -10.08
C ALA A 153 8.06 -1.91 -9.92
N VAL A 154 7.17 -2.58 -9.18
CA VAL A 154 5.85 -2.05 -8.82
C VAL A 154 5.66 -2.15 -7.31
N ILE A 155 5.28 -1.02 -6.69
CA ILE A 155 4.87 -0.92 -5.29
C ILE A 155 3.42 -0.47 -5.25
N ILE A 156 2.58 -1.19 -4.53
CA ILE A 156 1.23 -0.74 -4.17
C ILE A 156 1.31 -0.19 -2.75
N CYS A 157 0.83 1.02 -2.53
CA CYS A 157 0.91 1.69 -1.23
C CYS A 157 -0.46 2.07 -0.68
N ASP A 158 -0.53 2.18 0.63
CA ASP A 158 -1.68 2.71 1.36
C ASP A 158 -1.21 3.52 2.57
N THR A 159 -2.09 4.39 3.07
CA THR A 159 -1.77 5.35 4.14
C THR A 159 -2.08 4.77 5.51
N TYR A 160 -1.08 4.76 6.39
CA TYR A 160 -1.21 4.23 7.75
C TYR A 160 -0.82 5.25 8.82
N SER A 161 -1.53 5.17 9.96
CA SER A 161 -1.10 5.80 11.20
C SER A 161 0.05 5.02 11.83
N ARG A 162 0.94 5.73 12.52
CA ARG A 162 2.09 5.13 13.22
C ARG A 162 1.92 5.28 14.73
N PRO A 163 2.33 4.27 15.53
CA PRO A 163 2.38 4.40 16.98
C PRO A 163 3.22 5.62 17.40
N PHE A 164 2.76 6.32 18.44
CA PHE A 164 3.45 7.45 19.10
C PHE A 164 3.82 8.64 18.22
N ARG A 165 3.34 8.73 16.98
CA ARG A 165 3.54 9.88 16.09
C ARG A 165 2.23 10.33 15.49
N ARG A 166 2.03 11.65 15.43
CA ARG A 166 0.92 12.26 14.70
C ARG A 166 1.18 12.23 13.20
N GLY A 167 0.10 12.22 12.43
CA GLY A 167 0.14 12.15 10.97
C GLY A 167 0.20 10.72 10.45
N GLN A 168 -0.06 10.59 9.18
CA GLN A 168 -0.05 9.33 8.43
C GLN A 168 1.12 9.36 7.45
N VAL A 169 1.55 8.20 6.98
CA VAL A 169 2.51 8.04 5.88
C VAL A 169 2.07 6.86 5.04
N ASN A 170 2.48 6.84 3.76
CA ASN A 170 2.30 5.66 2.95
C ASN A 170 3.30 4.57 3.33
N PHE A 171 2.80 3.35 3.33
CA PHE A 171 3.58 2.11 3.43
C PHE A 171 3.31 1.22 2.22
N ALA A 172 4.28 0.41 1.87
CA ALA A 172 4.10 -0.63 0.86
C ALA A 172 3.17 -1.74 1.41
N ILE A 173 2.12 -2.06 0.66
CA ILE A 173 1.20 -3.15 0.97
C ILE A 173 1.23 -4.26 -0.08
N GLY A 174 1.96 -4.05 -1.17
CA GLY A 174 2.21 -5.02 -2.23
C GLY A 174 3.42 -4.62 -3.05
N VAL A 175 4.29 -5.59 -3.39
CA VAL A 175 5.54 -5.33 -4.11
C VAL A 175 5.79 -6.37 -5.20
N SER A 176 6.56 -5.99 -6.22
CA SER A 176 7.12 -6.92 -7.20
C SER A 176 8.30 -6.31 -7.94
N GLY A 177 9.36 -7.09 -8.12
CA GLY A 177 10.55 -6.69 -8.88
C GLY A 177 11.56 -5.86 -8.09
N ILE A 178 11.46 -5.84 -6.74
CA ILE A 178 12.28 -5.02 -5.85
C ILE A 178 12.53 -5.77 -4.54
N ASP A 179 13.74 -5.66 -3.96
CA ASP A 179 13.97 -6.10 -2.59
C ASP A 179 13.31 -5.13 -1.61
N LEU A 180 12.75 -5.67 -0.54
CA LEU A 180 12.03 -4.89 0.47
C LEU A 180 12.96 -4.11 1.37
N PHE A 181 14.19 -4.60 1.52
CA PHE A 181 15.12 -4.09 2.49
C PHE A 181 16.44 -3.65 1.86
N ARG A 182 17.05 -2.63 2.46
CA ARG A 182 18.47 -2.35 2.30
C ARG A 182 19.18 -2.78 3.58
N ASP A 183 19.79 -3.97 3.52
CA ASP A 183 20.43 -4.57 4.69
C ASP A 183 21.86 -4.08 4.87
N TYR A 184 22.13 -3.46 6.00
CA TYR A 184 23.46 -2.99 6.39
C TYR A 184 24.11 -3.88 7.45
N ARG A 185 23.44 -4.93 7.91
CA ARG A 185 24.00 -5.85 8.91
C ARG A 185 25.29 -6.50 8.37
N GLY A 186 26.33 -6.51 9.18
CA GLY A 186 27.67 -6.99 8.77
C GLY A 186 28.51 -5.97 8.01
N LYS A 187 27.92 -4.89 7.47
CA LYS A 187 28.67 -3.79 6.85
C LYS A 187 29.37 -2.92 7.91
N ARG A 188 30.42 -2.21 7.53
CA ARG A 188 31.11 -1.28 8.42
C ARG A 188 30.64 0.15 8.17
N ASP A 189 30.54 0.93 9.23
CA ASP A 189 30.34 2.38 9.14
C ASP A 189 31.62 3.11 8.76
N LEU A 190 31.57 4.45 8.68
CA LEU A 190 32.71 5.30 8.32
C LEU A 190 33.91 5.17 9.28
N PHE A 191 33.69 4.71 10.51
CA PHE A 191 34.70 4.52 11.54
C PHE A 191 35.10 3.07 11.75
N GLY A 192 34.57 2.15 10.92
CA GLY A 192 34.89 0.72 10.95
C GLY A 192 34.05 -0.12 11.90
N HIS A 193 33.04 0.45 12.59
CA HIS A 193 32.15 -0.31 13.45
C HIS A 193 31.21 -1.19 12.61
N VAL A 194 31.10 -2.46 12.98
CA VAL A 194 30.19 -3.41 12.32
C VAL A 194 28.74 -3.13 12.73
N LEU A 195 27.91 -2.83 11.75
CA LEU A 195 26.46 -2.62 11.95
C LEU A 195 25.78 -3.96 12.22
N ARG A 196 25.05 -4.09 13.32
CA ARG A 196 24.45 -5.36 13.75
C ARG A 196 22.96 -5.46 13.53
N VAL A 197 22.24 -4.31 13.58
CA VAL A 197 20.76 -4.28 13.56
C VAL A 197 20.20 -3.40 12.45
N LYS A 198 21.05 -2.71 11.68
CA LYS A 198 20.59 -1.75 10.68
C LYS A 198 20.02 -2.47 9.47
N ASN A 199 18.70 -2.46 9.35
CA ASN A 199 17.96 -2.94 8.20
C ASN A 199 16.88 -1.89 7.87
N VAL A 200 16.84 -1.39 6.64
CA VAL A 200 15.98 -0.29 6.21
C VAL A 200 14.91 -0.86 5.29
N ALA A 201 13.63 -0.64 5.62
CA ALA A 201 12.50 -1.00 4.77
C ALA A 201 12.40 0.00 3.60
N VAL A 202 13.22 -0.21 2.58
CA VAL A 202 13.38 0.74 1.47
C VAL A 202 12.09 0.94 0.68
N VAL A 203 11.24 -0.08 0.58
CA VAL A 203 9.95 0.03 -0.13
C VAL A 203 8.98 0.97 0.59
N ASP A 204 9.04 1.05 1.93
CA ASP A 204 8.24 2.00 2.70
C ASP A 204 8.76 3.44 2.53
N GLU A 205 10.08 3.63 2.47
CA GLU A 205 10.67 4.94 2.18
C GLU A 205 10.28 5.43 0.78
N ILE A 206 10.29 4.54 -0.21
CA ILE A 206 9.85 4.84 -1.58
C ILE A 206 8.35 5.17 -1.61
N ALA A 207 7.51 4.39 -0.94
CA ALA A 207 6.08 4.65 -0.83
C ALA A 207 5.79 6.00 -0.15
N ALA A 208 6.52 6.33 0.92
CA ALA A 208 6.40 7.62 1.62
C ALA A 208 6.88 8.80 0.76
N ALA A 209 7.93 8.63 -0.04
CA ALA A 209 8.40 9.66 -0.96
C ALA A 209 7.37 9.92 -2.09
N ALA A 210 6.76 8.87 -2.63
CA ALA A 210 5.71 9.00 -3.65
C ALA A 210 4.47 9.73 -3.13
N GLU A 211 4.14 9.59 -1.84
CA GLU A 211 3.00 10.27 -1.20
C GLU A 211 3.05 11.78 -1.31
N LEU A 212 4.24 12.38 -1.36
CA LEU A 212 4.41 13.82 -1.53
C LEU A 212 3.79 14.35 -2.85
N LEU A 213 3.60 13.47 -3.84
CA LEU A 213 2.96 13.79 -5.12
C LEU A 213 1.56 13.18 -5.22
N ILE A 214 1.33 11.98 -4.67
CA ILE A 214 0.02 11.31 -4.68
C ILE A 214 -1.01 12.17 -3.94
N GLY A 215 -0.66 12.65 -2.73
CA GLY A 215 -1.57 13.41 -1.87
C GLY A 215 -2.74 12.59 -1.35
N GLN A 216 -3.60 13.24 -0.56
CA GLN A 216 -4.76 12.59 0.09
C GLN A 216 -6.10 13.27 -0.26
N GLY A 217 -6.05 14.35 -1.00
CA GLY A 217 -7.21 15.16 -1.35
C GLY A 217 -7.70 14.91 -2.79
N ALA A 218 -7.68 15.96 -3.60
CA ALA A 218 -8.18 15.98 -4.98
C ALA A 218 -7.05 16.16 -6.02
N GLU A 219 -5.83 15.78 -5.67
CA GLU A 219 -4.63 15.90 -6.54
C GLU A 219 -4.76 15.06 -7.82
N ALA A 220 -5.52 13.97 -7.75
CA ALA A 220 -5.76 13.05 -8.87
C ALA A 220 -4.48 12.46 -9.51
N ILE A 221 -3.43 12.29 -8.70
CA ILE A 221 -2.12 11.70 -9.07
C ILE A 221 -1.95 10.36 -8.35
N PRO A 222 -2.64 9.28 -8.77
CA PRO A 222 -2.59 8.01 -8.04
C PRO A 222 -1.39 7.14 -8.38
N VAL A 223 -0.53 7.57 -9.31
CA VAL A 223 0.65 6.84 -9.77
C VAL A 223 1.84 7.77 -9.84
N VAL A 224 2.96 7.32 -9.29
CA VAL A 224 4.25 8.03 -9.32
C VAL A 224 5.32 7.10 -9.88
N ILE A 225 6.12 7.60 -10.81
CA ILE A 225 7.33 6.91 -11.29
C ILE A 225 8.53 7.47 -10.53
N ILE A 226 9.32 6.62 -9.90
CA ILE A 226 10.57 7.02 -9.24
C ILE A 226 11.73 6.40 -10.01
N ARG A 227 12.69 7.25 -10.40
CA ARG A 227 13.84 6.92 -11.23
C ARG A 227 15.14 7.32 -10.54
N GLY A 228 16.22 6.55 -10.74
CA GLY A 228 17.55 6.86 -10.20
C GLY A 228 17.82 6.18 -8.85
N LEU A 229 17.18 5.02 -8.58
CA LEU A 229 17.39 4.25 -7.36
C LEU A 229 18.26 3.01 -7.53
N GLU A 230 18.86 2.77 -8.69
CA GLU A 230 19.55 1.54 -9.07
C GLU A 230 20.70 1.18 -8.10
N GLU A 231 21.41 2.20 -7.57
CA GLU A 231 22.48 1.99 -6.58
C GLU A 231 21.97 1.77 -5.14
N SER A 232 20.68 2.04 -4.92
CA SER A 232 20.07 2.03 -3.58
C SER A 232 19.15 0.85 -3.34
N VAL A 233 18.70 0.21 -4.43
CA VAL A 233 17.66 -0.83 -4.41
C VAL A 233 18.10 -2.01 -5.25
N GLU A 234 17.95 -3.22 -4.70
CA GLU A 234 18.24 -4.46 -5.42
C GLU A 234 16.97 -4.98 -6.10
N VAL A 235 17.15 -5.65 -7.26
CA VAL A 235 16.04 -6.32 -7.96
C VAL A 235 15.79 -7.67 -7.31
N ARG A 236 14.52 -7.93 -6.95
CA ARG A 236 14.10 -9.20 -6.38
C ARG A 236 12.72 -9.60 -6.90
N GLU A 237 12.64 -10.77 -7.53
CA GLU A 237 11.43 -11.24 -8.20
C GLU A 237 10.35 -11.79 -7.25
N ASP A 238 10.76 -12.39 -6.15
CA ASP A 238 9.94 -13.15 -5.21
C ASP A 238 9.69 -12.43 -3.87
N GLY A 239 10.01 -11.14 -3.78
CA GLY A 239 9.74 -10.33 -2.60
C GLY A 239 8.26 -10.29 -2.25
N SER A 240 7.94 -10.32 -0.97
CA SER A 240 6.57 -10.25 -0.45
C SER A 240 6.49 -9.32 0.76
N VAL A 241 5.47 -8.47 0.80
CA VAL A 241 5.22 -7.57 1.95
C VAL A 241 5.00 -8.31 3.27
N SER A 242 4.73 -9.61 3.23
CA SER A 242 4.69 -10.42 4.45
C SER A 242 6.01 -10.44 5.21
N GLU A 243 7.13 -10.18 4.54
CA GLU A 243 8.46 -10.07 5.14
C GLU A 243 8.64 -8.79 5.97
N LEU A 244 7.83 -7.76 5.71
CA LEU A 244 7.79 -6.52 6.51
C LEU A 244 7.01 -6.69 7.83
N THR A 245 6.21 -7.75 7.93
CA THR A 245 5.44 -8.01 9.15
C THR A 245 6.29 -8.80 10.14
N ILE A 246 6.36 -8.30 11.38
CA ILE A 246 7.03 -8.98 12.48
C ILE A 246 6.15 -10.09 13.07
N SER A 247 6.79 -11.14 13.61
CA SER A 247 6.08 -12.18 14.36
C SER A 247 5.58 -11.64 15.70
N GLU A 248 4.65 -12.35 16.34
CA GLU A 248 4.15 -11.95 17.66
C GLU A 248 5.26 -11.94 18.73
N ASP A 249 6.29 -12.74 18.59
CA ASP A 249 7.39 -12.83 19.55
C ASP A 249 8.43 -11.70 19.37
N GLU A 250 8.47 -11.09 18.17
CA GLU A 250 9.32 -9.94 17.87
C GLU A 250 8.59 -8.60 18.10
N ASP A 251 7.26 -8.62 18.30
CA ASP A 251 6.46 -7.42 18.47
C ASP A 251 6.70 -6.77 19.85
N LEU A 252 7.43 -5.66 19.85
CA LEU A 252 7.73 -4.86 21.04
C LEU A 252 6.48 -4.23 21.69
N PHE A 253 5.36 -4.17 20.98
CA PHE A 253 4.10 -3.61 21.47
C PHE A 253 3.13 -4.69 21.97
N ARG A 254 3.52 -5.96 21.91
CA ARG A 254 2.71 -7.07 22.42
C ARG A 254 2.40 -6.88 23.90
N GLY A 255 1.11 -6.83 24.23
CA GLY A 255 0.64 -6.61 25.61
C GLY A 255 0.66 -5.17 26.09
N VAL A 256 1.07 -4.21 25.24
CA VAL A 256 1.05 -2.77 25.56
C VAL A 256 -0.16 -2.09 24.89
N LEU A 257 -0.64 -2.61 23.79
CA LEU A 257 -1.85 -2.21 23.07
C LEU A 257 -3.00 -3.17 23.38
#